data_8983bfab79e70332f4dec7651cdffd5f
#
_entry.id   8983bfab79e70332f4dec7651cdffd5f
#
_cell.length_a   1.000
_cell.length_b   1.000
_cell.length_c   1.000
_cell.angle_alpha   90.00
_cell.angle_beta   90.00
_cell.angle_gamma   90.00
#
_symmetry.space_group_name_H-M   'P 1'
#
loop_
_entity.id
_entity.type
_entity.pdbx_description
1 polymer ?
#
loop_
_entity_poly.entity_id
_entity_poly.type
_entity_poly.pdbx_seq_one_letter_code
_entity_poly.pdbx_strand_id
1 'polypeptide(L)' 'MTENQYHKEYRVYLEFALQKYLQEKEGLSEYDARTQVMQDFENVEKRARLAGYL' A
#
# COMPACT_ATOMS: atom_id res chain seq x y z
N MET A 1 20.39 -9.42 10.48
CA MET A 1 19.19 -9.32 9.63
C MET A 1 19.57 -9.67 8.19
N THR A 2 18.80 -10.54 7.58
CA THR A 2 19.07 -10.93 6.20
C THR A 2 18.44 -9.93 5.23
N GLU A 3 18.94 -9.94 3.99
CA GLU A 3 18.39 -9.09 2.94
C GLU A 3 16.90 -9.34 2.71
N ASN A 4 16.49 -10.62 2.73
CA ASN A 4 15.09 -10.98 2.53
C ASN A 4 14.19 -10.41 3.63
N GLN A 5 14.67 -10.43 4.88
CA GLN A 5 13.93 -9.89 6.01
C GLN A 5 13.74 -8.38 5.85
N TYR A 6 14.76 -7.69 5.40
CA TYR A 6 14.69 -6.25 5.16
C TYR A 6 13.65 -5.93 4.09
N HIS A 7 13.65 -6.65 2.98
CA HIS A 7 12.68 -6.45 1.91
C HIS A 7 11.25 -6.72 2.38
N LYS A 8 11.07 -7.73 3.22
CA LYS A 8 9.77 -8.07 3.75
C LYS A 8 9.21 -6.94 4.61
N GLU A 9 10.04 -6.35 5.47
CA GLU A 9 9.62 -5.24 6.31
C GLU A 9 9.23 -4.02 5.48
N TYR A 10 9.99 -3.72 4.44
CA TYR A 10 9.67 -2.62 3.55
C TYR A 10 8.36 -2.85 2.83
N ARG A 11 8.11 -4.08 2.38
CA ARG A 11 6.87 -4.43 1.71
C ARG A 11 5.66 -4.25 2.62
N VAL A 12 5.78 -4.66 3.87
CA VAL A 12 4.71 -4.47 4.84
C VAL A 12 4.42 -2.99 5.05
N TYR A 13 5.46 -2.18 5.16
CA TYR A 13 5.30 -0.73 5.27
C TYR A 13 4.52 -0.17 4.08
N LEU A 14 4.89 -0.58 2.86
CA LEU A 14 4.20 -0.12 1.67
C LEU A 14 2.73 -0.51 1.68
N GLU A 15 2.44 -1.75 2.06
CA GLU A 15 1.06 -2.22 2.09
C GLU A 15 0.18 -1.35 2.99
N PHE A 16 0.68 -0.97 4.16
CA PHE A 16 -0.07 -0.11 5.06
C PHE A 16 -0.22 1.31 4.51
N ALA A 17 0.82 1.84 3.90
CA ALA A 17 0.74 3.18 3.31
C ALA A 17 -0.28 3.23 2.17
N LEU A 18 -0.29 2.20 1.33
CA LEU A 18 -1.25 2.11 0.22
C LEU A 18 -2.68 1.94 0.72
N GLN A 19 -2.86 1.13 1.75
CA GLN A 19 -4.16 0.96 2.37
C GLN A 19 -4.68 2.30 2.90
N LYS A 20 -3.83 3.04 3.59
CA LYS A 20 -4.19 4.34 4.14
C LYS A 20 -4.60 5.30 3.02
N TYR A 21 -3.84 5.31 1.93
CA TYR A 21 -4.20 6.15 0.78
C TYR A 21 -5.60 5.82 0.26
N LEU A 22 -5.89 4.55 0.06
CA LEU A 22 -7.19 4.15 -0.47
C LEU A 22 -8.33 4.51 0.48
N GLN A 23 -8.11 4.37 1.78
CA GLN A 23 -9.14 4.71 2.76
C GLN A 23 -9.39 6.21 2.83
N GLU A 24 -8.33 7.01 2.82
CA GLU A 24 -8.46 8.45 3.00
C GLU A 24 -8.82 9.20 1.72
N LYS A 25 -8.28 8.77 0.59
CA LYS A 25 -8.48 9.49 -0.66
C LYS A 25 -9.57 8.90 -1.55
N GLU A 26 -9.75 7.59 -1.51
CA GLU A 26 -10.75 6.94 -2.35
C GLU A 26 -11.97 6.46 -1.55
N GLY A 27 -11.95 6.64 -0.24
CA GLY A 27 -13.11 6.35 0.59
C GLY A 27 -13.43 4.87 0.76
N LEU A 28 -12.45 3.98 0.53
CA LEU A 28 -12.68 2.55 0.65
C LEU A 28 -12.67 2.13 2.11
N SER A 29 -13.40 1.05 2.41
CA SER A 29 -13.33 0.42 3.72
C SER A 29 -11.96 -0.22 3.90
N GLU A 30 -11.62 -0.57 5.14
CA GLU A 30 -10.35 -1.25 5.41
C GLU A 30 -10.24 -2.54 4.61
N TYR A 31 -11.31 -3.33 4.57
CA TYR A 31 -11.30 -4.58 3.83
C TYR A 31 -11.09 -4.36 2.34
N ASP A 32 -11.85 -3.43 1.76
CA ASP A 32 -11.74 -3.16 0.33
C ASP A 32 -10.38 -2.57 -0.03
N ALA A 33 -9.85 -1.70 0.82
CA ALA A 33 -8.53 -1.13 0.58
C ALA A 33 -7.45 -2.22 0.58
N ARG A 34 -7.50 -3.14 1.53
CA ARG A 34 -6.53 -4.24 1.59
C ARG A 34 -6.66 -5.14 0.38
N THR A 35 -7.89 -5.42 -0.05
CA THR A 35 -8.12 -6.23 -1.24
C THR A 35 -7.54 -5.57 -2.49
N GLN A 36 -7.77 -4.27 -2.64
CA GLN A 36 -7.22 -3.52 -3.77
C GLN A 36 -5.69 -3.54 -3.78
N VAL A 37 -5.07 -3.34 -2.63
CA VAL A 37 -3.61 -3.39 -2.52
C VAL A 37 -3.08 -4.75 -2.98
N MET A 38 -3.76 -5.83 -2.59
CA MET A 38 -3.31 -7.16 -2.95
C MET A 38 -3.54 -7.49 -4.42
N GLN A 39 -4.64 -7.00 -5.00
CA GLN A 39 -5.00 -7.33 -6.37
C GLN A 39 -4.29 -6.46 -7.41
N ASP A 40 -3.96 -5.21 -7.06
CA ASP A 40 -3.45 -4.25 -8.03
C ASP A 40 -2.37 -3.37 -7.41
N PHE A 41 -1.40 -4.00 -6.78
CA PHE A 41 -0.38 -3.32 -5.97
C PHE A 41 0.33 -2.20 -6.75
N GLU A 42 0.80 -2.50 -7.96
CA GLU A 42 1.59 -1.55 -8.73
C GLU A 42 0.79 -0.28 -9.08
N ASN A 43 -0.47 -0.46 -9.46
CA ASN A 43 -1.33 0.67 -9.80
C ASN A 43 -1.62 1.53 -8.58
N VAL A 44 -1.95 0.89 -7.45
CA VAL A 44 -2.22 1.61 -6.21
C VAL A 44 -0.97 2.34 -5.73
N GLU A 45 0.18 1.69 -5.82
CA GLU A 45 1.46 2.32 -5.45
C GLU A 45 1.69 3.59 -6.27
N LYS A 46 1.47 3.51 -7.56
CA LYS A 46 1.67 4.65 -8.46
C LYS A 46 0.75 5.82 -8.08
N ARG A 47 -0.53 5.51 -7.82
CA ARG A 47 -1.49 6.54 -7.43
C ARG A 47 -1.16 7.15 -6.08
N ALA A 48 -0.76 6.33 -5.12
CA ALA A 48 -0.39 6.80 -3.80
C ALA A 48 0.85 7.69 -3.85
N ARG A 49 1.80 7.34 -4.69
CA ARG A 49 3.02 8.13 -4.87
C ARG A 49 2.68 9.51 -5.45
N LEU A 50 1.80 9.55 -6.44
CA LEU A 50 1.37 10.81 -7.03
C LEU A 50 0.59 11.66 -6.03
N ALA A 51 -0.10 11.02 -5.10
CA ALA A 51 -0.87 11.73 -4.07
C ALA A 51 -0.03 12.14 -2.86
N GLY A 52 1.26 11.81 -2.84
CA GLY A 52 2.15 12.21 -1.75
C GLY A 52 2.15 11.30 -0.54
N TYR A 53 1.66 10.08 -0.67
CA TYR A 53 1.63 9.14 0.45
C TYR A 53 2.90 8.29 0.57
N LEU A 54 3.75 8.35 -0.43
CA LEU A 54 5.02 7.61 -0.43
C LEU A 54 6.22 8.52 -0.64
#